data_9d272a3a4325f4ffd3afe1b7b8f77887
#
_entry.id   9d272a3a4325f4ffd3afe1b7b8f77887
#
_cell.length_a   1.000
_cell.length_b   1.000
_cell.length_c   1.000
_cell.angle_alpha   90.00
_cell.angle_beta   90.00
_cell.angle_gamma   90.00
#
_symmetry.space_group_name_H-M   'P 1'
#
loop_
_entity.id
_entity.type
_entity.pdbx_description
1 polymer ?
#
loop_
_entity_poly.entity_id
_entity_poly.type
_entity_poly.pdbx_seq_one_letter_code
_entity_poly.pdbx_strand_id
1 'polypeptide(L)'
;MGVSGSGKSTIGKLLSSKMKIPFFDGDDFHPESNVLKMSKGYALNDDDRFGWLKTLNNLAKKELKSNSCIIVCSALKKNYRDILNKNIKKHTKWVFLQGSFDQITDRINKRDHHFMSSELLQSQFDTLEKPTEAITIDINLSPKKIVENVINQLQDKSEF
;
A
#
# COMPACT_ATOMS: atom_id res chain seq x y z
N MET A 1 -0.73 -1.08 2.82
CA MET A 1 0.57 -1.39 2.23
C MET A 1 0.74 -2.90 1.98
N GLY A 2 1.76 -3.31 1.22
CA GLY A 2 2.09 -4.71 0.92
C GLY A 2 2.63 -4.86 -0.50
N VAL A 3 3.10 -6.07 -0.85
CA VAL A 3 3.63 -6.39 -2.18
C VAL A 3 2.57 -6.28 -3.28
N SER A 4 2.99 -6.26 -4.53
CA SER A 4 2.05 -6.35 -5.67
C SER A 4 1.22 -7.62 -5.55
N GLY A 5 -0.02 -7.61 -6.03
CA GLY A 5 -0.92 -8.77 -5.90
C GLY A 5 -1.59 -8.97 -4.54
N SER A 6 -1.19 -8.23 -3.47
CA SER A 6 -1.80 -8.40 -2.14
C SER A 6 -3.25 -7.89 -2.02
N GLY A 7 -3.75 -7.14 -3.00
CA GLY A 7 -5.13 -6.65 -3.02
C GLY A 7 -5.32 -5.22 -2.51
N LYS A 8 -4.25 -4.43 -2.39
CA LYS A 8 -4.27 -3.05 -1.85
C LYS A 8 -5.35 -2.17 -2.46
N SER A 9 -5.40 -2.06 -3.79
CA SER A 9 -6.35 -1.18 -4.48
C SER A 9 -7.80 -1.65 -4.27
N THR A 10 -8.05 -2.97 -4.28
CA THR A 10 -9.37 -3.54 -4.01
C THR A 10 -9.84 -3.21 -2.59
N ILE A 11 -8.99 -3.50 -1.60
CA ILE A 11 -9.32 -3.25 -0.18
C ILE A 11 -9.41 -1.75 0.10
N GLY A 12 -8.50 -0.94 -0.47
CA GLY A 12 -8.54 0.52 -0.31
C GLY A 12 -9.84 1.14 -0.84
N LYS A 13 -10.30 0.72 -2.02
CA LYS A 13 -11.59 1.17 -2.59
C LYS A 13 -12.78 0.75 -1.74
N LEU A 14 -12.80 -0.48 -1.24
CA LEU A 14 -13.86 -0.96 -0.36
C LEU A 14 -13.91 -0.20 0.98
N LEU A 15 -12.74 0.06 1.58
CA LEU A 15 -12.63 0.87 2.79
C LEU A 15 -13.10 2.30 2.55
N SER A 16 -12.68 2.93 1.43
CA SER A 16 -13.11 4.26 1.03
C SER A 16 -14.64 4.37 0.92
N SER A 17 -15.25 3.42 0.21
CA SER A 17 -16.70 3.35 0.07
C SER A 17 -17.42 3.19 1.42
N LYS A 18 -16.89 2.30 2.28
CA LYS A 18 -17.50 2.01 3.60
C LYS A 18 -17.36 3.18 4.58
N MET A 19 -16.20 3.84 4.58
CA MET A 19 -15.87 4.95 5.48
C MET A 19 -16.27 6.32 4.92
N LYS A 20 -16.66 6.39 3.64
CA LYS A 20 -17.01 7.63 2.91
C LYS A 20 -15.87 8.67 2.92
N ILE A 21 -14.64 8.23 2.72
CA ILE A 21 -13.44 9.07 2.64
C ILE A 21 -12.73 8.87 1.29
N PRO A 22 -11.99 9.87 0.79
CA PRO A 22 -11.27 9.79 -0.48
C PRO A 22 -10.28 8.62 -0.56
N PHE A 23 -10.15 8.04 -1.76
CA PHE A 23 -9.19 6.99 -2.09
C PHE A 23 -8.20 7.49 -3.13
N PHE A 24 -6.94 7.17 -2.93
CA PHE A 24 -5.86 7.44 -3.88
C PHE A 24 -5.00 6.19 -4.05
N ASP A 25 -4.78 5.79 -5.31
CA ASP A 25 -3.79 4.77 -5.63
C ASP A 25 -2.42 5.46 -5.80
N GLY A 26 -1.44 5.07 -5.00
CA GLY A 26 -0.11 5.66 -5.04
C GLY A 26 0.60 5.45 -6.38
N ASP A 27 0.23 4.39 -7.10
CA ASP A 27 0.83 4.09 -8.40
C ASP A 27 0.48 5.16 -9.45
N ASP A 28 -0.66 5.85 -9.32
CA ASP A 28 -1.09 6.95 -10.20
C ASP A 28 -0.19 8.20 -10.06
N PHE A 29 0.63 8.27 -9.03
CA PHE A 29 1.49 9.43 -8.72
C PHE A 29 2.96 9.21 -9.07
N HIS A 30 3.30 8.09 -9.72
CA HIS A 30 4.67 7.90 -10.20
C HIS A 30 5.01 8.89 -11.31
N PRO A 31 6.21 9.49 -11.29
CA PRO A 31 6.68 10.28 -12.42
C PRO A 31 6.86 9.37 -13.65
N GLU A 32 6.76 9.95 -14.83
CA GLU A 32 6.84 9.24 -16.10
C GLU A 32 8.11 8.38 -16.23
N SER A 33 9.24 8.87 -15.72
CA SER A 33 10.51 8.11 -15.68
C SER A 33 10.38 6.78 -14.92
N ASN A 34 9.65 6.77 -13.81
CA ASN A 34 9.41 5.56 -13.04
C ASN A 34 8.48 4.60 -13.78
N VAL A 35 7.41 5.13 -14.37
CA VAL A 35 6.47 4.34 -15.19
C VAL A 35 7.20 3.67 -16.34
N LEU A 36 8.06 4.43 -17.05
CA LEU A 36 8.85 3.90 -18.17
C LEU A 36 9.86 2.85 -17.70
N LYS A 37 10.49 3.03 -16.55
CA LYS A 37 11.43 2.04 -15.99
C LYS A 37 10.72 0.73 -15.63
N MET A 38 9.58 0.82 -14.96
CA MET A 38 8.74 -0.34 -14.59
C MET A 38 8.18 -1.06 -15.82
N SER A 39 7.75 -0.33 -16.85
CA SER A 39 7.21 -0.93 -18.09
C SER A 39 8.25 -1.77 -18.85
N LYS A 40 9.53 -1.47 -18.64
CA LYS A 40 10.67 -2.26 -19.18
C LYS A 40 11.05 -3.44 -18.28
N GLY A 41 10.31 -3.70 -17.19
CA GLY A 41 10.58 -4.79 -16.26
C GLY A 41 11.66 -4.50 -15.22
N TYR A 42 12.14 -3.24 -15.10
CA TYR A 42 13.15 -2.88 -14.12
C TYR A 42 12.53 -2.45 -12.79
N ALA A 43 13.09 -2.95 -11.68
CA ALA A 43 12.71 -2.50 -10.35
C ALA A 43 13.17 -1.05 -10.12
N LEU A 44 12.36 -0.28 -9.38
CA LEU A 44 12.76 1.05 -8.91
C LEU A 44 13.73 0.91 -7.73
N ASN A 45 14.75 1.76 -7.70
CA ASN A 45 15.64 1.91 -6.56
C ASN A 45 15.11 2.98 -5.57
N ASP A 46 15.88 3.28 -4.52
CA ASP A 46 15.47 4.23 -3.48
C ASP A 46 15.41 5.67 -4.02
N ASP A 47 16.34 6.05 -4.90
CA ASP A 47 16.36 7.38 -5.53
C ASP A 47 15.16 7.60 -6.45
N ASP A 48 14.79 6.59 -7.25
CA ASP A 48 13.61 6.61 -8.10
C ASP A 48 12.33 6.86 -7.27
N ARG A 49 12.27 6.28 -6.06
CA ARG A 49 11.09 6.36 -5.19
C ARG A 49 11.01 7.65 -4.38
N PHE A 50 12.13 8.32 -4.12
CA PHE A 50 12.17 9.43 -3.17
C PHE A 50 11.22 10.57 -3.53
N GLY A 51 11.21 11.00 -4.79
CA GLY A 51 10.30 12.04 -5.28
C GLY A 51 8.83 11.62 -5.18
N TRP A 52 8.53 10.39 -5.58
CA TRP A 52 7.19 9.80 -5.50
C TRP A 52 6.67 9.72 -4.05
N LEU A 53 7.49 9.24 -3.10
CA LEU A 53 7.12 9.18 -1.69
C LEU A 53 6.84 10.57 -1.09
N LYS A 54 7.61 11.59 -1.49
CA LYS A 54 7.33 13.00 -1.11
C LYS A 54 6.00 13.48 -1.66
N THR A 55 5.69 13.14 -2.91
CA THR A 55 4.41 13.50 -3.55
C THR A 55 3.24 12.91 -2.76
N LEU A 56 3.31 11.63 -2.38
CA LEU A 56 2.28 10.98 -1.56
C LEU A 56 2.18 11.58 -0.15
N ASN A 57 3.29 11.91 0.49
CA ASN A 57 3.27 12.60 1.79
C ASN A 57 2.61 13.98 1.70
N ASN A 58 2.88 14.74 0.62
CA ASN A 58 2.26 16.04 0.40
C ASN A 58 0.76 15.92 0.11
N LEU A 59 0.35 14.90 -0.65
CA LEU A 59 -1.06 14.56 -0.86
C LEU A 59 -1.75 14.29 0.48
N ALA A 60 -1.19 13.41 1.31
CA ALA A 60 -1.73 13.09 2.63
C ALA A 60 -1.87 14.34 3.51
N LYS A 61 -0.87 15.23 3.53
CA LYS A 61 -0.93 16.51 4.26
C LYS A 61 -2.03 17.44 3.76
N LYS A 62 -2.25 17.46 2.44
CA LYS A 62 -3.31 18.28 1.84
C LYS A 62 -4.69 17.75 2.27
N GLU A 63 -4.91 16.46 2.15
CA GLU A 63 -6.19 15.83 2.50
C GLU A 63 -6.52 15.95 3.99
N LEU A 64 -5.52 15.81 4.88
CA LEU A 64 -5.68 15.97 6.33
C LEU A 64 -6.15 17.36 6.77
N LYS A 65 -6.06 18.37 5.92
CA LYS A 65 -6.61 19.73 6.24
C LYS A 65 -8.14 19.75 6.19
N SER A 66 -8.75 18.87 5.43
CA SER A 66 -10.20 18.84 5.19
C SER A 66 -10.84 17.58 5.80
N ASN A 67 -10.19 16.43 5.66
CA ASN A 67 -10.73 15.14 6.11
C ASN A 67 -9.61 14.09 6.14
N SER A 68 -9.93 12.86 6.50
CA SER A 68 -9.07 11.69 6.32
C SER A 68 -9.10 11.21 4.88
N CYS A 69 -8.09 10.43 4.48
CA CYS A 69 -8.06 9.75 3.17
C CYS A 69 -7.42 8.37 3.28
N ILE A 70 -7.62 7.56 2.26
CA ILE A 70 -6.94 6.28 2.08
C ILE A 70 -5.96 6.42 0.92
N ILE A 71 -4.69 6.15 1.19
CA ILE A 71 -3.64 6.07 0.17
C ILE A 71 -3.11 4.64 0.17
N VAL A 72 -3.15 3.97 -0.97
CA VAL A 72 -2.54 2.66 -1.12
C VAL A 72 -1.20 2.79 -1.83
N CYS A 73 -0.18 2.14 -1.31
CA CYS A 73 1.15 2.03 -1.93
C CYS A 73 1.89 0.83 -1.36
N SER A 74 2.96 0.41 -1.99
CA SER A 74 3.75 -0.74 -1.52
C SER A 74 4.39 -0.47 -0.15
N ALA A 75 5.04 0.67 0.05
CA ALA A 75 5.67 1.11 1.30
C ALA A 75 6.55 0.03 1.97
N LEU A 76 7.33 -0.71 1.18
CA LEU A 76 7.99 -1.96 1.59
C LEU A 76 9.05 -1.75 2.67
N LYS A 77 9.88 -0.71 2.56
CA LYS A 77 10.94 -0.41 3.54
C LYS A 77 10.43 0.51 4.66
N LYS A 78 11.02 0.38 5.84
CA LYS A 78 10.78 1.30 6.96
C LYS A 78 11.09 2.74 6.57
N ASN A 79 12.19 2.99 5.88
CA ASN A 79 12.56 4.32 5.40
C ASN A 79 11.48 4.94 4.50
N TYR A 80 10.83 4.16 3.62
CA TYR A 80 9.72 4.66 2.80
C TYR A 80 8.54 5.10 3.67
N ARG A 81 8.20 4.30 4.69
CA ARG A 81 7.14 4.64 5.66
C ARG A 81 7.49 5.89 6.48
N ASP A 82 8.75 6.06 6.84
CA ASP A 82 9.22 7.26 7.56
C ASP A 82 9.08 8.52 6.70
N ILE A 83 9.40 8.45 5.40
CA ILE A 83 9.20 9.56 4.45
C ILE A 83 7.70 9.88 4.33
N LEU A 84 6.86 8.85 4.15
CA LEU A 84 5.40 9.00 4.05
C LEU A 84 4.79 9.58 5.31
N ASN A 85 5.33 9.25 6.49
CA ASN A 85 4.87 9.73 7.79
C ASN A 85 5.39 11.13 8.20
N LYS A 86 6.29 11.73 7.41
CA LYS A 86 6.95 12.97 7.80
C LYS A 86 5.93 14.07 8.14
N ASN A 87 5.93 14.50 9.41
CA ASN A 87 5.04 15.52 9.99
C ASN A 87 3.55 15.13 10.08
N ILE A 88 3.19 13.86 9.82
CA ILE A 88 1.81 13.36 9.93
C ILE A 88 1.72 12.02 10.69
N LYS A 89 2.80 11.56 11.32
CA LYS A 89 2.88 10.25 11.98
C LYS A 89 1.71 9.99 12.94
N LYS A 90 1.31 11.00 13.71
CA LYS A 90 0.21 10.88 14.69
C LYS A 90 -1.17 10.65 14.04
N HIS A 91 -1.31 11.04 12.77
CA HIS A 91 -2.56 10.93 12.00
C HIS A 91 -2.55 9.75 11.02
N THR A 92 -1.44 9.01 10.94
CA THR A 92 -1.30 7.89 10.00
C THR A 92 -1.53 6.56 10.70
N LYS A 93 -2.41 5.74 10.12
CA LYS A 93 -2.61 4.33 10.50
C LYS A 93 -2.17 3.45 9.34
N TRP A 94 -1.26 2.52 9.63
CA TRP A 94 -0.77 1.57 8.64
C TRP A 94 -1.61 0.31 8.65
N VAL A 95 -2.02 -0.14 7.45
CA VAL A 95 -2.65 -1.45 7.23
C VAL A 95 -1.74 -2.26 6.31
N PHE A 96 -1.25 -3.39 6.79
CA PHE A 96 -0.39 -4.30 6.06
C PHE A 96 -1.17 -5.54 5.60
N LEU A 97 -1.33 -5.70 4.31
CA LEU A 97 -1.92 -6.89 3.70
C LEU A 97 -0.82 -7.94 3.52
N GLN A 98 -0.80 -8.93 4.40
CA GLN A 98 0.22 -9.96 4.46
C GLN A 98 -0.23 -11.21 3.73
N GLY A 99 0.62 -11.69 2.83
CA GLY A 99 0.51 -13.00 2.18
C GLY A 99 1.88 -13.62 1.99
N SER A 100 1.94 -14.95 1.79
CA SER A 100 3.17 -15.64 1.39
C SER A 100 3.47 -15.40 -0.10
N PHE A 101 4.70 -15.72 -0.50
CA PHE A 101 5.10 -15.64 -1.91
C PHE A 101 4.18 -16.49 -2.80
N ASP A 102 3.90 -17.75 -2.40
CA ASP A 102 3.06 -18.66 -3.16
C ASP A 102 1.62 -18.15 -3.29
N GLN A 103 1.04 -17.64 -2.20
CA GLN A 103 -0.31 -17.07 -2.21
C GLN A 103 -0.43 -15.87 -3.15
N ILE A 104 0.58 -15.00 -3.17
CA ILE A 104 0.61 -13.84 -4.06
C ILE A 104 0.80 -14.28 -5.51
N THR A 105 1.71 -15.22 -5.77
CA THR A 105 1.94 -15.80 -7.10
C THR A 105 0.66 -16.40 -7.66
N ASP A 106 -0.03 -17.23 -6.88
CA ASP A 106 -1.32 -17.82 -7.27
C ASP A 106 -2.37 -16.78 -7.62
N ARG A 107 -2.41 -15.67 -6.88
CA ARG A 107 -3.35 -14.57 -7.15
C ARG A 107 -3.01 -13.80 -8.41
N ILE A 108 -1.71 -13.57 -8.67
CA ILE A 108 -1.25 -12.88 -9.89
C ILE A 108 -1.56 -13.75 -11.10
N ASN A 109 -1.28 -15.04 -11.04
CA ASN A 109 -1.52 -15.99 -12.14
C ASN A 109 -3.01 -16.16 -12.51
N LYS A 110 -3.91 -15.94 -11.55
CA LYS A 110 -5.37 -16.00 -11.76
C LYS A 110 -5.97 -14.71 -12.33
N ARG A 111 -5.17 -13.66 -12.51
CA ARG A 111 -5.64 -12.38 -13.08
C ARG A 111 -5.38 -12.34 -14.57
N ASP A 112 -6.43 -12.14 -15.34
CA ASP A 112 -6.29 -11.80 -16.75
C ASP A 112 -5.61 -10.43 -16.89
N HIS A 113 -4.63 -10.30 -17.78
CA HIS A 113 -3.93 -9.06 -18.12
C HIS A 113 -2.98 -8.45 -17.05
N HIS A 114 -2.58 -9.16 -16.00
CA HIS A 114 -1.60 -8.65 -15.06
C HIS A 114 -0.35 -9.53 -15.04
N PHE A 115 0.59 -9.23 -15.94
CA PHE A 115 1.88 -9.94 -15.95
C PHE A 115 2.86 -9.24 -15.00
N MET A 116 3.24 -9.92 -13.94
CA MET A 116 4.39 -9.57 -13.11
C MET A 116 5.36 -10.75 -13.14
N SER A 117 6.61 -10.50 -13.49
CA SER A 117 7.61 -11.56 -13.46
C SER A 117 7.85 -12.06 -12.03
N SER A 118 8.19 -13.33 -11.89
CA SER A 118 8.53 -13.92 -10.58
C SER A 118 9.72 -13.22 -9.93
N GLU A 119 10.69 -12.77 -10.73
CA GLU A 119 11.87 -12.05 -10.25
C GLU A 119 11.48 -10.69 -9.65
N LEU A 120 10.55 -9.98 -10.27
CA LEU A 120 10.06 -8.69 -9.77
C LEU A 120 9.27 -8.87 -8.47
N LEU A 121 8.48 -9.92 -8.37
CA LEU A 121 7.77 -10.27 -7.14
C LEU A 121 8.76 -10.67 -6.04
N GLN A 122 9.75 -11.51 -6.34
CA GLN A 122 10.80 -11.90 -5.40
C GLN A 122 11.54 -10.68 -4.86
N SER A 123 11.95 -9.76 -5.74
CA SER A 123 12.59 -8.49 -5.36
C SER A 123 11.73 -7.66 -4.38
N GLN A 124 10.41 -7.70 -4.49
CA GLN A 124 9.54 -7.02 -3.53
C GLN A 124 9.51 -7.72 -2.17
N PHE A 125 9.50 -9.05 -2.14
CA PHE A 125 9.60 -9.80 -0.88
C PHE A 125 10.96 -9.61 -0.19
N ASP A 126 12.05 -9.60 -0.96
CA ASP A 126 13.40 -9.35 -0.44
C ASP A 126 13.55 -7.91 0.13
N THR A 127 12.82 -6.97 -0.46
CA THR A 127 12.81 -5.56 -0.02
C THR A 127 11.87 -5.33 1.17
N LEU A 128 10.92 -6.22 1.42
CA LEU A 128 9.87 -6.02 2.42
C LEU A 128 10.41 -6.10 3.85
N GLU A 129 10.45 -4.97 4.51
CA GLU A 129 10.62 -4.86 5.96
C GLU A 129 9.24 -4.83 6.62
N LYS A 130 8.85 -5.94 7.26
CA LYS A 130 7.54 -6.06 7.89
C LYS A 130 7.34 -4.95 8.94
N PRO A 131 6.22 -4.21 8.90
CA PRO A 131 5.95 -3.16 9.89
C PRO A 131 5.58 -3.77 11.24
N THR A 132 6.08 -3.19 12.32
CA THR A 132 5.76 -3.61 13.70
C THR A 132 4.53 -2.89 14.28
N GLU A 133 4.23 -1.69 13.78
CA GLU A 133 3.15 -0.83 14.30
C GLU A 133 1.93 -0.76 13.34
N ALA A 134 1.75 -1.76 12.47
CA ALA A 134 0.64 -1.80 11.53
C ALA A 134 -0.48 -2.73 11.99
N ILE A 135 -1.69 -2.46 11.50
CA ILE A 135 -2.77 -3.44 11.47
C ILE A 135 -2.41 -4.48 10.41
N THR A 136 -2.00 -5.67 10.83
CA THR A 136 -1.62 -6.74 9.91
C THR A 136 -2.80 -7.66 9.63
N ILE A 137 -3.14 -7.83 8.36
CA ILE A 137 -4.28 -8.61 7.90
C ILE A 137 -3.82 -9.70 6.94
N ASP A 138 -4.20 -10.94 7.21
CA ASP A 138 -3.99 -12.06 6.30
C ASP A 138 -4.88 -11.92 5.05
N ILE A 139 -4.26 -11.99 3.88
CA ILE A 139 -4.97 -11.88 2.60
C ILE A 139 -5.84 -13.11 2.27
N ASN A 140 -5.74 -14.23 3.00
CA ASN A 140 -6.62 -15.39 2.82
C ASN A 140 -8.07 -15.11 3.16
N LEU A 141 -8.32 -14.08 3.94
CA LEU A 141 -9.67 -13.65 4.25
C LEU A 141 -10.38 -13.09 3.01
N SER A 142 -11.69 -13.20 2.96
CA SER A 142 -12.49 -12.53 1.92
C SER A 142 -12.33 -11.01 2.03
N PRO A 143 -12.43 -10.25 0.91
CA PRO A 143 -12.32 -8.80 0.92
C PRO A 143 -13.25 -8.13 1.94
N LYS A 144 -14.47 -8.65 2.10
CA LYS A 144 -15.45 -8.18 3.09
C LYS A 144 -14.92 -8.33 4.53
N LYS A 145 -14.40 -9.51 4.87
CA LYS A 145 -13.80 -9.77 6.20
C LYS A 145 -12.56 -8.93 6.47
N ILE A 146 -11.71 -8.72 5.45
CA ILE A 146 -10.55 -7.84 5.56
C ILE A 146 -10.99 -6.42 5.94
N VAL A 147 -11.98 -5.88 5.23
CA VAL A 147 -12.51 -4.52 5.48
C VAL A 147 -13.11 -4.41 6.89
N GLU A 148 -13.91 -5.38 7.31
CA GLU A 148 -14.50 -5.43 8.65
C GLU A 148 -13.42 -5.46 9.73
N ASN A 149 -12.41 -6.31 9.59
CA ASN A 149 -11.30 -6.40 10.55
C ASN A 149 -10.48 -5.10 10.64
N VAL A 150 -10.24 -4.45 9.50
CA VAL A 150 -9.53 -3.16 9.49
C VAL A 150 -10.32 -2.10 10.24
N ILE A 151 -11.63 -1.97 9.96
CA ILE A 151 -12.50 -0.96 10.60
C ILE A 151 -12.56 -1.18 12.11
N ASN A 152 -12.80 -2.42 12.56
CA ASN A 152 -12.84 -2.74 13.99
C ASN A 152 -11.54 -2.34 14.70
N GLN A 153 -10.37 -2.73 14.13
CA GLN A 153 -9.07 -2.40 14.73
C GLN A 153 -8.72 -0.89 14.66
N LEU A 154 -9.30 -0.14 13.73
CA LEU A 154 -9.16 1.32 13.70
C LEU A 154 -9.99 1.98 14.81
N GLN A 155 -11.18 1.46 15.11
CA GLN A 155 -12.06 1.94 16.17
C GLN A 155 -11.47 1.64 17.55
N ASP A 156 -11.03 0.40 17.81
CA ASP A 156 -10.40 -0.01 19.08
C ASP A 156 -9.15 0.83 19.44
N LYS A 157 -8.41 1.30 18.41
CA LYS A 157 -7.22 2.15 18.62
C LYS A 157 -7.52 3.65 18.70
N SER A 158 -8.77 4.07 18.61
CA SER A 158 -9.19 5.48 18.76
C SER A 158 -9.74 5.79 20.15
N GLU A 159 -9.85 4.80 21.03
CA GLU A 159 -10.31 4.97 22.42
C GLU A 159 -9.17 5.20 23.45
N PHE A 160 -7.94 5.52 23.00
CA PHE A 160 -6.82 5.86 23.89
C PHE A 160 -6.14 7.17 23.51
#